data_e584a0865a03e731b5e4330d7ae060c5
#
_entry.id   e584a0865a03e731b5e4330d7ae060c5
#
_cell.length_a   1.000
_cell.length_b   1.000
_cell.length_c   1.000
_cell.angle_alpha   90.00
_cell.angle_beta   90.00
_cell.angle_gamma   90.00
#
_symmetry.space_group_name_H-M   'P 1'
#
loop_
_entity.id
_entity.type
_entity.pdbx_description
1 polymer ?
#
loop_
_entity_poly.entity_id
_entity_poly.type
_entity_poly.pdbx_seq_one_letter_code
_entity_poly.pdbx_strand_id
1 'polypeptide(L)'
;MKKITVLIMAALLMLPATASARGRKEADKSEKVAIVAHRGFWNCEQAGFAKNSIAALRCAQEAGFKASEFDVNMTSDGMLIVYHDSDVDGKKIEKHPYSEFKDFRIANGELIPTIDQYLEQGKKHPETMLVYELKPHSGDEAEDRFVELTIAKLEEHGLLDPERVMFISFSLHICEVLATKLPDFTVQFLGSSKSPDELAEKGINGVDYNHAVYSLHKKWYRQARSHGMSVNAWTVNKKDDMRRMYEMGVDQLTTDHPLEARALLQEMGIEEAR
;
A
#
# COMPACT_ATOMS: atom_id res chain seq x y z
N MET A 1 15.04 -53.73 -63.18
CA MET A 1 14.99 -53.15 -61.79
C MET A 1 14.17 -51.87 -61.86
N LYS A 2 12.87 -51.92 -61.46
CA LYS A 2 11.97 -50.75 -61.50
C LYS A 2 11.95 -50.13 -60.15
N LYS A 3 12.34 -48.84 -60.03
CA LYS A 3 12.24 -48.04 -58.80
C LYS A 3 10.82 -47.52 -58.68
N ILE A 4 10.14 -47.92 -57.64
CA ILE A 4 8.82 -47.39 -57.22
C ILE A 4 9.05 -46.17 -56.37
N THR A 5 8.63 -44.98 -56.82
CA THR A 5 8.64 -43.73 -56.06
C THR A 5 7.29 -43.63 -55.37
N VAL A 6 7.30 -43.68 -54.04
CA VAL A 6 6.09 -43.45 -53.22
C VAL A 6 5.95 -41.95 -52.96
N LEU A 7 4.88 -41.39 -53.48
CA LEU A 7 4.50 -39.96 -53.22
C LEU A 7 3.64 -39.93 -51.96
N ILE A 8 4.16 -39.38 -50.92
CA ILE A 8 3.40 -39.10 -49.67
C ILE A 8 2.72 -37.73 -49.82
N MET A 9 1.41 -37.77 -50.02
CA MET A 9 0.55 -36.58 -50.01
C MET A 9 0.23 -36.22 -48.54
N ALA A 10 0.81 -35.14 -48.01
CA ALA A 10 0.45 -34.59 -46.74
C ALA A 10 -0.84 -33.76 -46.88
N ALA A 11 -1.93 -34.28 -46.35
CA ALA A 11 -3.19 -33.52 -46.24
C ALA A 11 -3.10 -32.55 -45.06
N LEU A 12 -3.02 -31.26 -45.39
CA LEU A 12 -3.09 -30.17 -44.40
C LEU A 12 -4.56 -29.99 -43.97
N LEU A 13 -4.94 -30.53 -42.81
CA LEU A 13 -6.23 -30.26 -42.21
C LEU A 13 -6.21 -28.84 -41.63
N MET A 14 -6.81 -27.89 -42.34
CA MET A 14 -7.16 -26.59 -41.83
C MET A 14 -8.35 -26.75 -40.86
N LEU A 15 -8.07 -26.66 -39.54
CA LEU A 15 -9.10 -26.46 -38.52
C LEU A 15 -9.57 -25.02 -38.60
N PRO A 16 -10.88 -24.75 -38.65
CA PRO A 16 -11.37 -23.38 -38.53
C PRO A 16 -11.09 -22.87 -37.12
N ALA A 17 -10.33 -21.78 -37.02
CA ALA A 17 -10.19 -21.04 -35.79
C ALA A 17 -11.53 -20.42 -35.43
N THR A 18 -12.33 -21.10 -34.60
CA THR A 18 -13.45 -20.46 -33.92
C THR A 18 -12.88 -19.48 -32.92
N ALA A 19 -12.79 -18.20 -33.31
CA ALA A 19 -12.60 -17.10 -32.37
C ALA A 19 -13.82 -17.09 -31.46
N SER A 20 -13.69 -17.78 -30.30
CA SER A 20 -14.62 -17.64 -29.20
C SER A 20 -14.51 -16.18 -28.74
N ALA A 21 -15.52 -15.37 -29.06
CA ALA A 21 -15.75 -14.10 -28.45
C ALA A 21 -16.09 -14.37 -26.95
N ARG A 22 -15.03 -14.61 -26.14
CA ARG A 22 -15.17 -14.53 -24.68
C ARG A 22 -15.61 -13.12 -24.38
N GLY A 23 -16.85 -13.01 -23.89
CA GLY A 23 -17.38 -11.79 -23.35
C GLY A 23 -16.30 -11.16 -22.42
N ARG A 24 -16.06 -9.86 -22.61
CA ARG A 24 -15.23 -9.05 -21.72
C ARG A 24 -15.74 -9.31 -20.32
N LYS A 25 -15.00 -10.09 -19.51
CA LYS A 25 -15.28 -10.16 -18.07
C LYS A 25 -15.30 -8.73 -17.56
N GLU A 26 -16.33 -8.35 -16.81
CA GLU A 26 -16.28 -7.15 -15.97
C GLU A 26 -14.97 -7.21 -15.19
N ALA A 27 -14.28 -6.07 -15.10
CA ALA A 27 -13.02 -5.97 -14.39
C ALA A 27 -13.19 -6.65 -13.01
N ASP A 28 -12.39 -7.69 -12.75
CA ASP A 28 -12.57 -8.59 -11.61
C ASP A 28 -12.59 -7.75 -10.32
N LYS A 29 -13.76 -7.63 -9.70
CA LYS A 29 -13.90 -7.01 -8.38
C LYS A 29 -13.22 -7.92 -7.38
N SER A 30 -12.52 -7.34 -6.41
CA SER A 30 -11.99 -8.12 -5.30
C SER A 30 -13.14 -8.79 -4.54
N GLU A 31 -13.04 -10.09 -4.33
CA GLU A 31 -14.02 -10.84 -3.52
C GLU A 31 -13.87 -10.55 -2.03
N LYS A 32 -12.69 -10.05 -1.64
CA LYS A 32 -12.32 -9.71 -0.26
C LYS A 32 -11.71 -8.32 -0.20
N VAL A 33 -12.01 -7.60 0.87
CA VAL A 33 -11.44 -6.26 1.09
C VAL A 33 -10.61 -6.26 2.37
N ALA A 34 -9.37 -5.79 2.29
CA ALA A 34 -8.55 -5.55 3.46
C ALA A 34 -8.87 -4.18 4.06
N ILE A 35 -9.14 -4.15 5.36
CA ILE A 35 -9.22 -2.91 6.12
C ILE A 35 -7.80 -2.53 6.54
N VAL A 36 -7.39 -1.31 6.18
CA VAL A 36 -6.12 -0.72 6.57
C VAL A 36 -6.38 0.31 7.67
N ALA A 37 -5.85 0.05 8.86
CA ALA A 37 -5.94 1.00 9.97
C ALA A 37 -4.97 2.18 9.72
N HIS A 38 -5.50 3.35 9.36
CA HIS A 38 -4.75 4.56 9.03
C HIS A 38 -3.99 5.08 10.25
N ARG A 39 -2.66 5.14 10.17
CA ARG A 39 -1.75 5.50 11.28
C ARG A 39 -1.91 4.64 12.52
N GLY A 40 -2.20 3.32 12.28
CA GLY A 40 -2.63 2.39 13.30
C GLY A 40 -4.11 2.51 13.67
N PHE A 41 -4.60 1.64 14.55
CA PHE A 41 -5.92 1.81 15.16
C PHE A 41 -5.83 2.80 16.34
N TRP A 42 -5.52 4.06 16.00
CA TRP A 42 -5.30 5.13 16.97
C TRP A 42 -6.60 5.65 17.60
N ASN A 43 -7.74 5.54 16.90
CA ASN A 43 -9.03 6.07 17.35
C ASN A 43 -9.71 5.13 18.36
N CYS A 44 -9.00 4.81 19.44
CA CYS A 44 -9.48 4.00 20.55
C CYS A 44 -8.78 4.38 21.85
N GLU A 45 -9.41 4.07 22.99
CA GLU A 45 -8.90 4.38 24.32
C GLU A 45 -7.55 3.70 24.59
N GLN A 46 -7.37 2.44 24.15
CA GLN A 46 -6.16 1.64 24.37
C GLN A 46 -4.93 2.24 23.66
N ALA A 47 -5.14 2.96 22.56
CA ALA A 47 -4.09 3.71 21.87
C ALA A 47 -3.89 5.12 22.43
N GLY A 48 -4.76 5.57 23.35
CA GLY A 48 -4.75 6.94 23.88
C GLY A 48 -4.97 7.99 22.79
N PHE A 49 -5.68 7.63 21.72
CA PHE A 49 -5.97 8.49 20.56
C PHE A 49 -4.72 9.04 19.85
N ALA A 50 -3.59 8.33 19.94
CA ALA A 50 -2.31 8.76 19.38
C ALA A 50 -2.01 8.06 18.04
N LYS A 51 -2.05 8.85 16.97
CA LYS A 51 -1.66 8.43 15.61
C LYS A 51 -0.18 8.04 15.56
N ASN A 52 0.18 7.05 14.74
CA ASN A 52 1.56 6.62 14.55
C ASN A 52 2.27 6.16 15.84
N SER A 53 1.52 5.80 16.88
CA SER A 53 2.05 5.29 18.14
C SER A 53 2.28 3.77 18.08
N ILE A 54 3.17 3.28 18.94
CA ILE A 54 3.33 1.83 19.14
C ILE A 54 2.01 1.21 19.64
N ALA A 55 1.28 1.94 20.50
CA ALA A 55 -0.01 1.52 21.00
C ALA A 55 -1.05 1.40 19.86
N ALA A 56 -1.08 2.33 18.89
CA ALA A 56 -1.99 2.27 17.76
C ALA A 56 -1.74 1.07 16.84
N LEU A 57 -0.46 0.75 16.56
CA LEU A 57 -0.09 -0.46 15.83
C LEU A 57 -0.56 -1.71 16.59
N ARG A 58 -0.24 -1.81 17.88
CA ARG A 58 -0.67 -2.92 18.72
C ARG A 58 -2.19 -3.08 18.71
N CYS A 59 -2.95 -2.00 18.84
CA CYS A 59 -4.42 -2.05 18.79
C CYS A 59 -4.94 -2.56 17.43
N ALA A 60 -4.31 -2.18 16.31
CA ALA A 60 -4.67 -2.70 14.99
C ALA A 60 -4.42 -4.22 14.89
N GLN A 61 -3.28 -4.68 15.41
CA GLN A 61 -2.89 -6.08 15.46
C GLN A 61 -3.83 -6.91 16.35
N GLU A 62 -4.07 -6.48 17.58
CA GLU A 62 -4.96 -7.17 18.55
C GLU A 62 -6.41 -7.22 18.06
N ALA A 63 -6.86 -6.20 17.30
CA ALA A 63 -8.18 -6.19 16.65
C ALA A 63 -8.24 -7.10 15.40
N GLY A 64 -7.12 -7.67 14.95
CA GLY A 64 -7.01 -8.57 13.80
C GLY A 64 -7.34 -7.87 12.48
N PHE A 65 -6.89 -6.61 12.30
CA PHE A 65 -6.94 -5.97 10.99
C PHE A 65 -5.82 -6.51 10.09
N LYS A 66 -6.15 -6.73 8.81
CA LYS A 66 -5.19 -7.26 7.83
C LYS A 66 -3.99 -6.36 7.67
N ALA A 67 -4.16 -5.05 7.78
CA ALA A 67 -3.09 -4.10 7.57
C ALA A 67 -3.16 -2.89 8.51
N SER A 68 -2.00 -2.34 8.83
CA SER A 68 -1.82 -1.10 9.60
C SER A 68 -0.88 -0.18 8.84
N GLU A 69 -1.35 1.00 8.51
CA GLU A 69 -0.56 2.02 7.83
C GLU A 69 0.15 2.91 8.85
N PHE A 70 1.32 3.43 8.50
CA PHE A 70 2.11 4.36 9.30
C PHE A 70 3.04 5.21 8.43
N ASP A 71 3.29 6.42 8.89
CA ASP A 71 4.08 7.45 8.19
C ASP A 71 5.52 7.48 8.69
N VAL A 72 6.50 7.49 7.80
CA VAL A 72 7.92 7.58 8.17
C VAL A 72 8.59 8.79 7.53
N ASN A 73 9.37 9.48 8.34
CA ASN A 73 10.26 10.57 7.93
C ASN A 73 11.71 10.22 8.26
N MET A 74 12.65 10.76 7.48
CA MET A 74 14.10 10.65 7.72
C MET A 74 14.65 11.98 8.24
N THR A 75 15.38 11.94 9.35
CA THR A 75 16.09 13.10 9.91
C THR A 75 17.37 13.39 9.13
N SER A 76 18.00 14.56 9.34
CA SER A 76 19.22 14.96 8.64
C SER A 76 20.41 14.02 8.85
N ASP A 77 20.46 13.34 10.00
CA ASP A 77 21.49 12.33 10.33
C ASP A 77 21.09 10.90 9.93
N GLY A 78 19.93 10.73 9.24
CA GLY A 78 19.50 9.44 8.68
C GLY A 78 18.72 8.56 9.64
N MET A 79 18.31 9.04 10.81
CA MET A 79 17.40 8.32 11.67
C MET A 79 15.99 8.32 11.06
N LEU A 80 15.35 7.15 11.00
CA LEU A 80 13.98 7.00 10.55
C LEU A 80 13.04 7.05 11.77
N ILE A 81 12.06 7.96 11.73
CA ILE A 81 11.07 8.17 12.79
C ILE A 81 9.65 8.04 12.25
N VAL A 82 8.74 7.52 13.09
CA VAL A 82 7.34 7.29 12.70
C VAL A 82 6.51 8.50 13.10
N TYR A 83 6.30 9.40 12.14
CA TYR A 83 5.58 10.66 12.34
C TYR A 83 5.05 11.19 11.02
N HIS A 84 3.82 11.75 11.02
CA HIS A 84 3.16 12.16 9.77
C HIS A 84 3.67 13.48 9.20
N ASP A 85 3.80 14.51 10.04
CA ASP A 85 4.11 15.85 9.55
C ASP A 85 5.58 15.98 9.17
N SER A 86 5.88 16.87 8.24
CA SER A 86 7.27 17.14 7.81
C SER A 86 8.07 17.95 8.84
N ASP A 87 7.43 18.39 9.91
CA ASP A 87 8.06 19.14 11.02
C ASP A 87 7.50 18.73 12.38
N VAL A 88 8.29 18.96 13.42
CA VAL A 88 7.93 18.83 14.83
C VAL A 88 8.25 20.15 15.50
N ASP A 89 7.24 20.80 16.11
CA ASP A 89 7.37 22.12 16.76
C ASP A 89 8.05 23.18 15.86
N GLY A 90 7.70 23.17 14.55
CA GLY A 90 8.23 24.11 13.55
C GLY A 90 9.64 23.79 13.04
N LYS A 91 10.24 22.68 13.49
CA LYS A 91 11.54 22.19 12.99
C LYS A 91 11.34 21.14 11.92
N LYS A 92 11.80 21.41 10.70
CA LYS A 92 11.77 20.47 9.59
C LYS A 92 12.56 19.21 9.92
N ILE A 93 11.93 18.03 9.91
CA ILE A 93 12.56 16.75 10.27
C ILE A 93 13.80 16.48 9.39
N GLU A 94 13.69 16.64 8.08
CA GLU A 94 14.79 16.40 7.14
C GLU A 94 16.01 17.34 7.31
N LYS A 95 15.88 18.45 8.06
CA LYS A 95 16.93 19.47 8.23
C LYS A 95 17.60 19.41 9.60
N HIS A 96 17.08 18.63 10.54
CA HIS A 96 17.57 18.54 11.91
C HIS A 96 17.88 17.10 12.31
N PRO A 97 18.90 16.88 13.17
CA PRO A 97 19.26 15.53 13.63
C PRO A 97 18.21 15.00 14.62
N TYR A 98 18.13 13.67 14.73
CA TYR A 98 17.20 12.98 15.64
C TYR A 98 17.29 13.48 17.09
N SER A 99 18.47 13.88 17.55
CA SER A 99 18.67 14.40 18.90
C SER A 99 17.75 15.58 19.28
N GLU A 100 17.22 16.30 18.29
CA GLU A 100 16.28 17.42 18.51
C GLU A 100 14.81 16.96 18.63
N PHE A 101 14.51 15.70 18.28
CA PHE A 101 13.14 15.14 18.30
C PHE A 101 12.94 14.04 19.33
N LYS A 102 14.01 13.44 19.84
CA LYS A 102 14.00 12.24 20.68
C LYS A 102 13.17 12.37 21.97
N ASP A 103 12.99 13.58 22.48
CA ASP A 103 12.25 13.85 23.73
C ASP A 103 10.82 14.36 23.48
N PHE A 104 10.42 14.53 22.20
CA PHE A 104 9.07 14.96 21.85
C PHE A 104 8.06 13.85 22.13
N ARG A 105 6.93 14.24 22.74
CA ARG A 105 5.86 13.31 23.11
C ARG A 105 4.63 13.51 22.24
N ILE A 106 4.12 12.40 21.71
CA ILE A 106 2.86 12.35 20.98
C ILE A 106 1.65 12.30 21.94
N ALA A 107 0.44 12.31 21.42
CA ALA A 107 -0.80 12.56 22.17
C ALA A 107 -1.03 11.66 23.39
N ASN A 108 -0.58 10.39 23.37
CA ASN A 108 -0.70 9.46 24.49
C ASN A 108 0.48 9.49 25.47
N GLY A 109 1.43 10.41 25.28
CA GLY A 109 2.63 10.53 26.10
C GLY A 109 3.80 9.63 25.68
N GLU A 110 3.65 8.75 24.68
CA GLU A 110 4.76 8.05 24.07
C GLU A 110 5.72 9.07 23.39
N LEU A 111 7.00 8.71 23.31
CA LEU A 111 7.94 9.44 22.44
C LEU A 111 7.61 9.14 20.97
N ILE A 112 8.02 10.01 20.04
CA ILE A 112 7.97 9.67 18.61
C ILE A 112 8.74 8.35 18.41
N PRO A 113 8.10 7.29 17.90
CA PRO A 113 8.80 6.02 17.72
C PRO A 113 9.90 6.15 16.67
N THR A 114 11.05 5.52 16.94
CA THR A 114 11.98 5.20 15.84
C THR A 114 11.43 4.04 15.03
N ILE A 115 11.89 3.91 13.78
CA ILE A 115 11.49 2.78 12.92
C ILE A 115 11.83 1.44 13.59
N ASP A 116 12.98 1.34 14.25
CA ASP A 116 13.39 0.11 14.95
C ASP A 116 12.36 -0.30 16.02
N GLN A 117 11.89 0.64 16.83
CA GLN A 117 10.86 0.38 17.84
C GLN A 117 9.53 -0.05 17.22
N TYR A 118 9.15 0.58 16.10
CA TYR A 118 7.90 0.29 15.41
C TYR A 118 7.93 -1.09 14.75
N LEU A 119 9.03 -1.44 14.08
CA LEU A 119 9.23 -2.75 13.47
C LEU A 119 9.29 -3.88 14.51
N GLU A 120 9.87 -3.64 15.70
CA GLU A 120 9.83 -4.62 16.81
C GLU A 120 8.39 -4.91 17.27
N GLN A 121 7.50 -3.93 17.27
CA GLN A 121 6.07 -4.19 17.49
C GLN A 121 5.47 -4.93 16.29
N GLY A 122 5.83 -4.55 15.07
CA GLY A 122 5.34 -5.16 13.82
C GLY A 122 5.59 -6.67 13.74
N LYS A 123 6.71 -7.15 14.27
CA LYS A 123 7.07 -8.58 14.30
C LYS A 123 6.17 -9.45 15.18
N LYS A 124 5.50 -8.86 16.18
CA LYS A 124 4.73 -9.65 17.17
C LYS A 124 3.47 -10.26 16.58
N HIS A 125 2.96 -9.71 15.49
CA HIS A 125 1.74 -10.16 14.82
C HIS A 125 2.00 -10.29 13.31
N PRO A 126 2.53 -11.46 12.87
CA PRO A 126 2.89 -11.67 11.47
C PRO A 126 1.71 -11.63 10.49
N GLU A 127 0.49 -11.80 10.97
CA GLU A 127 -0.75 -11.73 10.19
C GLU A 127 -1.12 -10.30 9.77
N THR A 128 -0.62 -9.26 10.46
CA THR A 128 -0.87 -7.86 10.12
C THR A 128 0.23 -7.33 9.21
N MET A 129 -0.13 -6.96 7.99
CA MET A 129 0.75 -6.30 7.03
C MET A 129 1.07 -4.87 7.45
N LEU A 130 2.30 -4.46 7.30
CA LEU A 130 2.78 -3.10 7.53
C LEU A 130 2.68 -2.31 6.22
N VAL A 131 1.79 -1.31 6.16
CA VAL A 131 1.70 -0.38 5.03
C VAL A 131 2.58 0.82 5.36
N TYR A 132 3.77 0.83 4.76
CA TYR A 132 4.85 1.76 5.06
C TYR A 132 4.77 2.98 4.14
N GLU A 133 4.35 4.14 4.65
CA GLU A 133 4.44 5.39 3.89
C GLU A 133 5.82 6.02 4.03
N LEU A 134 6.55 6.13 2.90
CA LEU A 134 7.73 6.97 2.84
C LEU A 134 7.32 8.40 2.48
N LYS A 135 7.50 9.33 3.42
CA LYS A 135 7.16 10.75 3.20
C LYS A 135 8.15 11.39 2.21
N PRO A 136 7.67 12.24 1.27
CA PRO A 136 8.57 12.94 0.34
C PRO A 136 9.64 13.77 1.05
N HIS A 137 10.85 13.81 0.49
CA HIS A 137 11.99 14.59 0.94
C HIS A 137 12.47 15.57 -0.14
N SER A 138 13.38 16.48 0.21
CA SER A 138 13.86 17.51 -0.69
C SER A 138 14.92 16.98 -1.65
N GLY A 139 14.48 16.45 -2.80
CA GLY A 139 15.31 16.01 -3.92
C GLY A 139 15.60 14.51 -3.95
N ASP A 140 15.87 14.03 -5.16
CA ASP A 140 16.00 12.61 -5.48
C ASP A 140 17.10 11.92 -4.65
N GLU A 141 18.24 12.57 -4.42
CA GLU A 141 19.36 12.02 -3.61
C GLU A 141 18.93 11.73 -2.16
N ALA A 142 18.11 12.60 -1.56
CA ALA A 142 17.60 12.38 -0.21
C ALA A 142 16.56 11.24 -0.19
N GLU A 143 15.71 11.16 -1.21
CA GLU A 143 14.73 10.11 -1.37
C GLU A 143 15.39 8.75 -1.65
N ASP A 144 16.44 8.69 -2.48
CA ASP A 144 17.25 7.49 -2.72
C ASP A 144 17.84 6.96 -1.40
N ARG A 145 18.49 7.86 -0.63
CA ARG A 145 19.05 7.50 0.68
C ARG A 145 17.96 7.00 1.64
N PHE A 146 16.79 7.62 1.62
CA PHE A 146 15.67 7.20 2.47
C PHE A 146 15.19 5.79 2.11
N VAL A 147 15.05 5.48 0.83
CA VAL A 147 14.70 4.13 0.37
C VAL A 147 15.77 3.12 0.79
N GLU A 148 17.05 3.42 0.62
CA GLU A 148 18.15 2.54 1.01
C GLU A 148 18.15 2.24 2.52
N LEU A 149 17.97 3.26 3.36
CA LEU A 149 17.87 3.08 4.80
C LEU A 149 16.62 2.28 5.20
N THR A 150 15.50 2.50 4.51
CA THR A 150 14.26 1.73 4.75
C THR A 150 14.48 0.25 4.45
N ILE A 151 15.07 -0.09 3.31
CA ILE A 151 15.39 -1.47 2.93
C ILE A 151 16.32 -2.09 3.97
N ALA A 152 17.42 -1.41 4.32
CA ALA A 152 18.37 -1.91 5.31
C ALA A 152 17.72 -2.16 6.68
N LYS A 153 16.80 -1.30 7.13
CA LYS A 153 16.07 -1.50 8.38
C LYS A 153 15.11 -2.69 8.33
N LEU A 154 14.41 -2.88 7.23
CA LEU A 154 13.54 -4.04 7.04
C LEU A 154 14.35 -5.35 6.99
N GLU A 155 15.52 -5.37 6.34
CA GLU A 155 16.44 -6.50 6.35
C GLU A 155 16.95 -6.80 7.76
N GLU A 156 17.44 -5.78 8.50
CA GLU A 156 17.92 -5.90 9.88
C GLU A 156 16.89 -6.54 10.81
N HIS A 157 15.61 -6.18 10.62
CA HIS A 157 14.50 -6.71 11.42
C HIS A 157 13.90 -8.02 10.87
N GLY A 158 14.36 -8.53 9.72
CA GLY A 158 13.82 -9.73 9.08
C GLY A 158 12.38 -9.53 8.57
N LEU A 159 12.05 -8.30 8.18
CA LEU A 159 10.73 -7.90 7.68
C LEU A 159 10.73 -7.51 6.19
N LEU A 160 11.86 -7.68 5.48
CA LEU A 160 11.90 -7.47 4.03
C LEU A 160 11.24 -8.65 3.31
N ASP A 161 9.91 -8.68 3.39
CA ASP A 161 9.05 -9.75 2.89
C ASP A 161 7.78 -9.12 2.28
N PRO A 162 7.45 -9.39 1.00
CA PRO A 162 6.27 -8.80 0.34
C PRO A 162 4.93 -9.24 0.94
N GLU A 163 4.89 -10.33 1.72
CA GLU A 163 3.70 -10.72 2.47
C GLU A 163 3.56 -9.96 3.79
N ARG A 164 4.61 -9.26 4.23
CA ARG A 164 4.67 -8.55 5.50
C ARG A 164 4.63 -7.03 5.36
N VAL A 165 5.17 -6.52 4.27
CA VAL A 165 5.32 -5.07 4.04
C VAL A 165 4.89 -4.72 2.63
N MET A 166 4.16 -3.64 2.50
CA MET A 166 3.94 -2.92 1.25
C MET A 166 4.29 -1.45 1.42
N PHE A 167 4.56 -0.78 0.32
CA PHE A 167 5.01 0.60 0.32
C PHE A 167 4.00 1.53 -0.34
N ILE A 168 3.86 2.71 0.23
CA ILE A 168 3.08 3.81 -0.34
C ILE A 168 3.88 5.11 -0.27
N SER A 169 3.71 5.99 -1.24
CA SER A 169 4.32 7.33 -1.20
C SER A 169 3.59 8.33 -2.10
N PHE A 170 3.62 9.60 -1.71
CA PHE A 170 3.27 10.73 -2.59
C PHE A 170 4.39 11.11 -3.56
N SER A 171 5.64 10.70 -3.30
CA SER A 171 6.75 10.89 -4.23
C SER A 171 6.72 9.81 -5.32
N LEU A 172 6.62 10.27 -6.57
CA LEU A 172 6.72 9.38 -7.72
C LEU A 172 8.11 8.75 -7.80
N HIS A 173 9.16 9.53 -7.49
CA HIS A 173 10.53 9.05 -7.49
C HIS A 173 10.75 7.91 -6.49
N ILE A 174 10.29 8.06 -5.24
CA ILE A 174 10.33 6.98 -4.24
C ILE A 174 9.64 5.71 -4.77
N CYS A 175 8.44 5.84 -5.37
CA CYS A 175 7.72 4.70 -5.91
C CYS A 175 8.49 4.01 -7.05
N GLU A 176 9.10 4.77 -7.97
CA GLU A 176 9.91 4.24 -9.08
C GLU A 176 11.16 3.50 -8.56
N VAL A 177 11.86 4.07 -7.57
CA VAL A 177 13.03 3.45 -6.95
C VAL A 177 12.66 2.17 -6.22
N LEU A 178 11.59 2.18 -5.43
CA LEU A 178 11.10 0.98 -4.74
C LEU A 178 10.66 -0.11 -5.72
N ALA A 179 9.88 0.22 -6.74
CA ALA A 179 9.44 -0.74 -7.76
C ALA A 179 10.62 -1.37 -8.52
N THR A 180 11.71 -0.60 -8.72
CA THR A 180 12.92 -1.10 -9.36
C THR A 180 13.75 -2.00 -8.45
N LYS A 181 13.93 -1.60 -7.17
CA LYS A 181 14.77 -2.34 -6.21
C LYS A 181 14.05 -3.57 -5.62
N LEU A 182 12.73 -3.52 -5.51
CA LEU A 182 11.88 -4.52 -4.86
C LEU A 182 10.70 -4.92 -5.76
N PRO A 183 10.94 -5.55 -6.93
CA PRO A 183 9.91 -5.82 -7.94
C PRO A 183 8.79 -6.77 -7.46
N ASP A 184 9.04 -7.56 -6.42
CA ASP A 184 8.05 -8.48 -5.85
C ASP A 184 7.14 -7.81 -4.81
N PHE A 185 7.46 -6.58 -4.39
CA PHE A 185 6.67 -5.86 -3.40
C PHE A 185 5.53 -5.07 -4.03
N THR A 186 4.45 -4.90 -3.28
CA THR A 186 3.41 -3.93 -3.65
C THR A 186 3.89 -2.53 -3.36
N VAL A 187 3.94 -1.70 -4.40
CA VAL A 187 4.24 -0.26 -4.33
C VAL A 187 3.05 0.50 -4.88
N GLN A 188 2.41 1.34 -4.05
CA GLN A 188 1.26 2.13 -4.45
C GLN A 188 1.58 3.63 -4.45
N PHE A 189 1.19 4.33 -5.50
CA PHE A 189 1.31 5.78 -5.58
C PHE A 189 0.09 6.46 -4.94
N LEU A 190 0.32 7.32 -3.95
CA LEU A 190 -0.71 8.05 -3.18
C LEU A 190 -1.25 9.28 -3.90
N GLY A 191 -0.48 9.86 -4.80
CA GLY A 191 -0.83 11.10 -5.48
C GLY A 191 -1.81 10.90 -6.63
N SER A 192 -2.65 11.91 -6.89
CA SER A 192 -3.61 11.92 -8.01
C SER A 192 -3.08 12.59 -9.28
N SER A 193 -1.78 12.85 -9.38
CA SER A 193 -1.16 13.53 -10.52
C SER A 193 -0.83 12.61 -11.69
N LYS A 194 -0.93 11.29 -11.50
CA LYS A 194 -0.64 10.25 -12.48
C LYS A 194 -1.79 9.28 -12.61
N SER A 195 -2.10 8.91 -13.85
CA SER A 195 -3.07 7.86 -14.16
C SER A 195 -2.46 6.45 -13.94
N PRO A 196 -3.28 5.41 -13.78
CA PRO A 196 -2.78 4.04 -13.70
C PRO A 196 -1.96 3.60 -14.92
N ASP A 197 -2.30 4.09 -16.12
CA ASP A 197 -1.53 3.79 -17.33
C ASP A 197 -0.09 4.36 -17.24
N GLU A 198 0.05 5.63 -16.80
CA GLU A 198 1.37 6.25 -16.58
C GLU A 198 2.18 5.57 -15.47
N LEU A 199 1.52 5.07 -14.42
CA LEU A 199 2.20 4.36 -13.32
C LEU A 199 2.67 2.97 -13.76
N ALA A 200 1.87 2.27 -14.59
CA ALA A 200 2.24 0.97 -15.15
C ALA A 200 3.52 1.07 -16.02
N GLU A 201 3.66 2.13 -16.81
CA GLU A 201 4.84 2.39 -17.63
C GLU A 201 6.12 2.55 -16.78
N LYS A 202 5.98 2.87 -15.48
CA LYS A 202 7.07 3.06 -14.52
C LYS A 202 7.30 1.85 -13.61
N GLY A 203 6.60 0.74 -13.86
CA GLY A 203 6.70 -0.49 -13.07
C GLY A 203 5.99 -0.44 -11.71
N ILE A 204 5.25 0.63 -11.42
CA ILE A 204 4.46 0.77 -10.19
C ILE A 204 3.23 -0.10 -10.32
N ASN A 205 2.99 -1.00 -9.35
CA ASN A 205 2.00 -2.07 -9.42
C ASN A 205 0.77 -1.83 -8.54
N GLY A 206 0.58 -0.60 -8.04
CA GLY A 206 -0.58 -0.26 -7.25
C GLY A 206 -0.91 1.24 -7.21
N VAL A 207 -2.15 1.51 -6.87
CA VAL A 207 -2.69 2.88 -6.69
C VAL A 207 -3.37 2.98 -5.33
N ASP A 208 -3.06 4.05 -4.61
CA ASP A 208 -3.73 4.40 -3.36
C ASP A 208 -4.21 5.85 -3.45
N TYR A 209 -5.37 6.03 -4.09
CA TYR A 209 -5.89 7.37 -4.34
C TYR A 209 -6.89 7.81 -3.27
N ASN A 210 -6.94 9.11 -3.02
CA ASN A 210 -8.08 9.66 -2.29
C ASN A 210 -9.39 9.22 -2.95
N HIS A 211 -10.35 8.75 -2.15
CA HIS A 211 -11.60 8.18 -2.63
C HIS A 211 -12.39 9.08 -3.61
N ALA A 212 -12.22 10.42 -3.51
CA ALA A 212 -12.85 11.36 -4.44
C ALA A 212 -12.26 11.29 -5.87
N VAL A 213 -11.00 10.86 -6.01
CA VAL A 213 -10.31 10.71 -7.31
C VAL A 213 -11.05 9.72 -8.20
N TYR A 214 -11.53 8.61 -7.64
CA TYR A 214 -12.29 7.61 -8.38
C TYR A 214 -13.63 8.16 -8.92
N SER A 215 -14.23 9.14 -8.25
CA SER A 215 -15.43 9.82 -8.74
C SER A 215 -15.12 10.81 -9.87
N LEU A 216 -13.96 11.47 -9.81
CA LEU A 216 -13.50 12.43 -10.82
C LEU A 216 -12.96 11.72 -12.07
N HIS A 217 -12.20 10.64 -11.86
CA HIS A 217 -11.54 9.88 -12.92
C HIS A 217 -12.16 8.48 -13.07
N LYS A 218 -13.40 8.42 -13.50
CA LYS A 218 -14.24 7.19 -13.57
C LYS A 218 -13.60 5.99 -14.31
N LYS A 219 -12.58 6.23 -15.14
CA LYS A 219 -11.87 5.19 -15.89
C LYS A 219 -10.71 4.59 -15.10
N TRP A 220 -10.16 5.31 -14.13
CA TRP A 220 -8.90 4.95 -13.45
C TRP A 220 -9.00 3.63 -12.68
N TYR A 221 -10.13 3.36 -12.03
CA TYR A 221 -10.34 2.05 -11.43
C TYR A 221 -10.17 0.91 -12.45
N ARG A 222 -10.82 1.01 -13.62
CA ARG A 222 -10.72 -0.03 -14.67
C ARG A 222 -9.33 -0.08 -15.31
N GLN A 223 -8.66 1.05 -15.47
CA GLN A 223 -7.28 1.09 -15.95
C GLN A 223 -6.34 0.37 -14.96
N ALA A 224 -6.42 0.67 -13.66
CA ALA A 224 -5.65 -0.03 -12.64
C ALA A 224 -5.89 -1.55 -12.70
N ARG A 225 -7.16 -1.96 -12.76
CA ARG A 225 -7.51 -3.39 -12.89
C ARG A 225 -6.99 -4.04 -14.17
N SER A 226 -6.99 -3.31 -15.30
CA SER A 226 -6.47 -3.86 -16.57
C SER A 226 -4.96 -4.10 -16.56
N HIS A 227 -4.23 -3.39 -15.70
CA HIS A 227 -2.79 -3.58 -15.45
C HIS A 227 -2.50 -4.55 -14.30
N GLY A 228 -3.53 -5.13 -13.66
CA GLY A 228 -3.36 -6.02 -12.50
C GLY A 228 -2.90 -5.30 -11.23
N MET A 229 -3.04 -3.98 -11.17
CA MET A 229 -2.65 -3.18 -10.01
C MET A 229 -3.54 -3.45 -8.81
N SER A 230 -2.94 -3.42 -7.62
CA SER A 230 -3.68 -3.30 -6.36
C SER A 230 -4.33 -1.92 -6.26
N VAL A 231 -5.56 -1.88 -5.72
CA VAL A 231 -6.35 -0.65 -5.62
C VAL A 231 -6.72 -0.40 -4.17
N ASN A 232 -6.21 0.68 -3.60
CA ASN A 232 -6.56 1.19 -2.29
C ASN A 232 -7.29 2.53 -2.40
N ALA A 233 -8.02 2.91 -1.36
CA ALA A 233 -8.66 4.22 -1.23
C ALA A 233 -8.46 4.79 0.17
N TRP A 234 -8.02 6.06 0.27
CA TRP A 234 -7.77 6.78 1.52
C TRP A 234 -8.40 8.17 1.55
N THR A 235 -8.49 8.87 2.67
CA THR A 235 -8.83 8.30 3.97
C THR A 235 -10.35 8.27 4.03
N VAL A 236 -10.94 7.08 4.07
CA VAL A 236 -12.38 6.87 3.88
C VAL A 236 -13.04 6.75 5.24
N ASN A 237 -13.62 7.86 5.73
CA ASN A 237 -14.14 7.93 7.10
C ASN A 237 -15.67 8.00 7.18
N LYS A 238 -16.37 8.24 6.06
CA LYS A 238 -17.83 8.29 6.05
C LYS A 238 -18.43 6.99 5.54
N LYS A 239 -19.47 6.50 6.19
CA LYS A 239 -20.14 5.24 5.84
C LYS A 239 -20.56 5.16 4.37
N ASP A 240 -21.09 6.25 3.80
CA ASP A 240 -21.51 6.29 2.40
C ASP A 240 -20.31 6.22 1.43
N ASP A 241 -19.16 6.82 1.80
CA ASP A 241 -17.94 6.74 1.01
C ASP A 241 -17.33 5.34 1.10
N MET A 242 -17.32 4.71 2.29
CA MET A 242 -16.92 3.31 2.48
C MET A 242 -17.76 2.38 1.60
N ARG A 243 -19.09 2.53 1.65
CA ARG A 243 -20.03 1.73 0.83
C ARG A 243 -19.69 1.85 -0.66
N ARG A 244 -19.45 3.06 -1.16
CA ARG A 244 -19.09 3.27 -2.57
C ARG A 244 -17.78 2.57 -2.95
N MET A 245 -16.76 2.61 -2.09
CA MET A 245 -15.49 1.94 -2.35
C MET A 245 -15.64 0.42 -2.33
N TYR A 246 -16.42 -0.12 -1.41
CA TYR A 246 -16.74 -1.54 -1.36
C TYR A 246 -17.54 -2.01 -2.59
N GLU A 247 -18.55 -1.26 -3.01
CA GLU A 247 -19.33 -1.54 -4.23
C GLU A 247 -18.47 -1.45 -5.50
N MET A 248 -17.46 -0.56 -5.50
CA MET A 248 -16.49 -0.46 -6.58
C MET A 248 -15.60 -1.71 -6.65
N GLY A 249 -15.29 -2.35 -5.51
CA GLY A 249 -14.45 -3.53 -5.39
C GLY A 249 -12.97 -3.19 -5.24
N VAL A 250 -12.64 -2.19 -4.39
CA VAL A 250 -11.24 -1.92 -4.00
C VAL A 250 -10.66 -3.13 -3.27
N ASP A 251 -9.35 -3.34 -3.35
CA ASP A 251 -8.67 -4.41 -2.59
C ASP A 251 -8.47 -4.02 -1.14
N GLN A 252 -8.27 -2.71 -0.91
CA GLN A 252 -7.93 -2.15 0.40
C GLN A 252 -8.74 -0.88 0.63
N LEU A 253 -9.07 -0.62 1.90
CA LEU A 253 -9.73 0.61 2.33
C LEU A 253 -9.02 1.12 3.58
N THR A 254 -8.37 2.29 3.45
CA THR A 254 -7.65 2.96 4.54
C THR A 254 -8.56 3.95 5.26
N THR A 255 -8.71 3.78 6.59
CA THR A 255 -9.67 4.54 7.41
C THR A 255 -9.19 4.78 8.84
N ASP A 256 -9.65 5.90 9.44
CA ASP A 256 -9.54 6.19 10.87
C ASP A 256 -10.60 5.43 11.72
N HIS A 257 -11.59 4.79 11.05
CA HIS A 257 -12.72 4.10 11.70
C HIS A 257 -12.79 2.62 11.30
N PRO A 258 -11.74 1.81 11.59
CA PRO A 258 -11.63 0.45 11.06
C PRO A 258 -12.72 -0.50 11.60
N LEU A 259 -13.25 -0.29 12.82
CA LEU A 259 -14.38 -1.09 13.34
C LEU A 259 -15.68 -0.78 12.61
N GLU A 260 -15.93 0.48 12.25
CA GLU A 260 -17.13 0.87 11.47
C GLU A 260 -17.03 0.31 10.03
N ALA A 261 -15.83 0.34 9.44
CA ALA A 261 -15.56 -0.25 8.14
C ALA A 261 -15.84 -1.77 8.14
N ARG A 262 -15.38 -2.49 9.17
CA ARG A 262 -15.64 -3.93 9.38
C ARG A 262 -17.14 -4.23 9.53
N ALA A 263 -17.85 -3.46 10.36
CA ALA A 263 -19.28 -3.62 10.53
C ALA A 263 -20.05 -3.42 9.22
N LEU A 264 -19.62 -2.45 8.40
CA LEU A 264 -20.24 -2.22 7.10
C LEU A 264 -19.95 -3.34 6.09
N LEU A 265 -18.74 -3.91 6.06
CA LEU A 265 -18.44 -5.09 5.22
C LEU A 265 -19.40 -6.26 5.57
N GLN A 266 -19.58 -6.50 6.87
CA GLN A 266 -20.51 -7.54 7.35
C GLN A 266 -21.95 -7.24 6.94
N GLU A 267 -22.42 -6.00 7.08
CA GLU A 267 -23.75 -5.55 6.64
C GLU A 267 -23.97 -5.80 5.12
N MET A 268 -22.90 -5.59 4.32
CA MET A 268 -22.95 -5.75 2.86
C MET A 268 -22.71 -7.21 2.40
N GLY A 269 -22.36 -8.13 3.31
CA GLY A 269 -22.02 -9.51 2.97
C GLY A 269 -20.73 -9.66 2.17
N ILE A 270 -19.81 -8.69 2.28
CA ILE A 270 -18.49 -8.72 1.63
C ILE A 270 -17.50 -9.35 2.61
N GLU A 271 -16.64 -10.25 2.11
CA GLU A 271 -15.63 -10.90 2.94
C GLU A 271 -14.50 -9.93 3.29
N GLU A 272 -14.18 -9.84 4.60
CA GLU A 272 -12.98 -9.13 5.06
C GLU A 272 -11.75 -10.02 4.85
N ALA A 273 -10.71 -9.52 4.17
CA ALA A 273 -9.41 -10.16 4.12
C ALA A 273 -8.74 -10.08 5.52
N ARG A 274 -8.25 -11.21 6.01
CA ARG A 274 -7.59 -11.34 7.33
C ARG A 274 -6.22 -11.99 7.20
#